data_0714f807234504c331c8b308e954fef0
#
_entry.id   0714f807234504c331c8b308e954fef0
#
_cell.length_a   1.000
_cell.length_b   1.000
_cell.length_c   1.000
_cell.angle_alpha   90.00
_cell.angle_beta   90.00
_cell.angle_gamma   90.00
#
_symmetry.space_group_name_H-M   'P 1'
#
loop_
_entity.id
_entity.type
_entity.pdbx_description
1 polymer ?
#
loop_
_entity_poly.entity_id
_entity_poly.type
_entity_poly.pdbx_seq_one_letter_code
_entity_poly.pdbx_strand_id
1 'polypeptide(L)'
;MTFKPFLNPEDIAVIQTEEKNSDKKQKRTPEQIEAIYTFGNNVLVSASAGSGKTFVMVERILDKLLRGVPIDSLFISTFTVKAAGELKERLEKKINESLKSAESDDLKQFLTQQLVSIQTADIGTMDAFTQKIVNQYGYTLGISPIFRILQDKNEQDVIKNEVYADLFSDYMTGKNAASFIKLVKNFSGNRKDSKAFREMVYKVYAFSQSTDNPKRWMQTVFLKGAQTYTDF
;
A
#
# COMPACT_ATOMS: atom_id res chain seq x y z
N MET A 1 -23.17 -26.90 0.12
CA MET A 1 -22.64 -25.93 1.12
C MET A 1 -23.64 -24.79 1.24
N THR A 2 -24.21 -24.58 2.41
CA THR A 2 -25.13 -23.45 2.64
C THR A 2 -24.45 -22.45 3.57
N PHE A 3 -23.81 -21.47 2.98
CA PHE A 3 -23.26 -20.34 3.74
C PHE A 3 -24.35 -19.31 4.09
N LYS A 4 -24.10 -18.50 5.11
CA LYS A 4 -24.99 -17.38 5.43
C LYS A 4 -25.07 -16.41 4.25
N PRO A 5 -26.26 -15.91 3.88
CA PRO A 5 -26.38 -14.89 2.84
C PRO A 5 -25.74 -13.56 3.30
N PHE A 6 -25.31 -12.73 2.35
CA PHE A 6 -24.92 -11.36 2.66
C PHE A 6 -26.15 -10.57 3.16
N LEU A 7 -25.89 -9.68 4.12
CA LEU A 7 -26.96 -8.90 4.75
C LEU A 7 -27.35 -7.70 3.87
N ASN A 8 -28.63 -7.45 3.81
CA ASN A 8 -29.16 -6.21 3.24
C ASN A 8 -29.16 -5.08 4.30
N PRO A 9 -29.44 -3.82 3.95
CA PRO A 9 -29.46 -2.71 4.90
C PRO A 9 -30.48 -2.89 6.03
N GLU A 10 -31.60 -3.56 5.79
CA GLU A 10 -32.65 -3.82 6.80
C GLU A 10 -32.15 -4.82 7.85
N ASP A 11 -31.47 -5.89 7.41
CA ASP A 11 -30.84 -6.87 8.30
C ASP A 11 -29.78 -6.21 9.20
N ILE A 12 -28.98 -5.29 8.62
CA ILE A 12 -27.96 -4.54 9.37
C ILE A 12 -28.62 -3.66 10.45
N ALA A 13 -29.74 -3.00 10.15
CA ALA A 13 -30.50 -2.19 11.10
C ALA A 13 -31.08 -3.03 12.26
N VAL A 14 -31.52 -4.26 11.98
CA VAL A 14 -31.94 -5.20 13.02
C VAL A 14 -30.77 -5.53 13.95
N ILE A 15 -29.59 -5.87 13.41
CA ILE A 15 -28.39 -6.16 14.22
C ILE A 15 -27.98 -4.95 15.07
N GLN A 16 -28.08 -3.73 14.54
CA GLN A 16 -27.79 -2.51 15.31
C GLN A 16 -28.76 -2.35 16.51
N THR A 17 -30.02 -2.67 16.31
CA THR A 17 -31.04 -2.62 17.36
C THR A 17 -30.80 -3.69 18.43
N GLU A 18 -30.52 -4.91 18.02
CA GLU A 18 -30.18 -6.02 18.92
C GLU A 18 -28.92 -5.74 19.75
N GLU A 19 -27.88 -5.21 19.12
CA GLU A 19 -26.64 -4.86 19.83
C GLU A 19 -26.88 -3.77 20.87
N LYS A 20 -27.73 -2.76 20.55
CA LYS A 20 -28.11 -1.69 21.47
C LYS A 20 -28.84 -2.23 22.71
N ASN A 21 -29.69 -3.23 22.53
CA ASN A 21 -30.49 -3.84 23.57
C ASN A 21 -29.79 -5.01 24.30
N SER A 22 -28.57 -5.41 23.86
CA SER A 22 -27.85 -6.52 24.47
C SER A 22 -27.26 -6.13 25.83
N ASP A 23 -27.08 -7.10 26.72
CA ASP A 23 -26.45 -6.91 28.06
C ASP A 23 -24.92 -6.98 28.01
N LYS A 24 -24.32 -6.92 26.82
CA LYS A 24 -22.85 -6.97 26.67
C LYS A 24 -22.18 -5.77 27.32
N LYS A 25 -21.11 -6.01 28.07
CA LYS A 25 -20.27 -4.94 28.66
C LYS A 25 -19.64 -4.02 27.60
N GLN A 26 -19.33 -4.56 26.43
CA GLN A 26 -18.74 -3.81 25.33
C GLN A 26 -19.58 -4.04 24.07
N LYS A 27 -20.24 -2.99 23.65
CA LYS A 27 -21.14 -2.99 22.47
C LYS A 27 -20.43 -2.40 21.27
N ARG A 28 -20.76 -2.90 20.09
CA ARG A 28 -20.35 -2.29 18.83
C ARG A 28 -21.18 -1.05 18.56
N THR A 29 -20.56 -0.02 18.00
CA THR A 29 -21.31 1.15 17.56
C THR A 29 -22.07 0.85 16.26
N PRO A 30 -23.15 1.59 15.94
CA PRO A 30 -23.87 1.42 14.67
C PRO A 30 -22.95 1.50 13.45
N GLU A 31 -22.00 2.42 13.46
CA GLU A 31 -21.03 2.62 12.36
C GLU A 31 -20.04 1.43 12.24
N GLN A 32 -19.65 0.84 13.38
CA GLN A 32 -18.83 -0.38 13.37
C GLN A 32 -19.61 -1.55 12.78
N ILE A 33 -20.89 -1.71 13.12
CA ILE A 33 -21.76 -2.77 12.61
C ILE A 33 -21.95 -2.58 11.10
N GLU A 34 -22.21 -1.37 10.65
CA GLU A 34 -22.34 -1.04 9.23
C GLU A 34 -21.03 -1.36 8.48
N ALA A 35 -19.88 -0.92 9.00
CA ALA A 35 -18.58 -1.20 8.41
C ALA A 35 -18.25 -2.69 8.34
N ILE A 36 -18.69 -3.51 9.30
CA ILE A 36 -18.48 -4.96 9.30
C ILE A 36 -19.31 -5.65 8.22
N TYR A 37 -20.60 -5.33 8.13
CA TYR A 37 -21.57 -6.13 7.37
C TYR A 37 -21.91 -5.60 5.99
N THR A 38 -21.63 -4.32 5.67
CA THR A 38 -21.89 -3.78 4.33
C THR A 38 -21.13 -4.54 3.26
N PHE A 39 -21.86 -4.99 2.22
CA PHE A 39 -21.33 -5.72 1.07
C PHE A 39 -21.75 -5.04 -0.24
N GLY A 40 -20.97 -5.26 -1.30
CA GLY A 40 -21.28 -4.78 -2.67
C GLY A 40 -20.94 -3.32 -2.94
N ASN A 41 -20.53 -2.56 -1.93
CA ASN A 41 -20.17 -1.14 -2.04
C ASN A 41 -18.76 -0.86 -1.50
N ASN A 42 -18.18 0.24 -1.93
CA ASN A 42 -16.96 0.78 -1.32
C ASN A 42 -17.31 1.39 0.04
N VAL A 43 -16.58 0.99 1.07
CA VAL A 43 -16.77 1.48 2.44
C VAL A 43 -15.52 2.22 2.88
N LEU A 44 -15.66 3.51 3.19
CA LEU A 44 -14.61 4.32 3.79
C LEU A 44 -14.87 4.48 5.28
N VAL A 45 -13.95 4.02 6.12
CA VAL A 45 -14.04 4.14 7.57
C VAL A 45 -13.05 5.19 8.06
N SER A 46 -13.56 6.35 8.48
CA SER A 46 -12.76 7.38 9.16
C SER A 46 -12.85 7.17 10.66
N ALA A 47 -11.70 7.00 11.31
CA ALA A 47 -11.68 6.67 12.72
C ALA A 47 -10.37 7.12 13.41
N SER A 48 -10.48 7.66 14.63
CA SER A 48 -9.35 8.08 15.46
C SER A 48 -8.53 6.89 16.00
N ALA A 49 -7.40 7.16 16.65
CA ALA A 49 -6.65 6.14 17.36
C ALA A 49 -7.52 5.55 18.49
N GLY A 50 -7.44 4.22 18.67
CA GLY A 50 -8.22 3.51 19.71
C GLY A 50 -9.68 3.25 19.40
N SER A 51 -10.23 3.69 18.27
CA SER A 51 -11.64 3.50 17.89
C SER A 51 -12.03 2.09 17.45
N GLY A 52 -11.10 1.13 17.51
CA GLY A 52 -11.39 -0.26 17.16
C GLY A 52 -11.23 -0.61 15.67
N LYS A 53 -10.48 0.18 14.87
CA LYS A 53 -10.26 -0.11 13.43
C LYS A 53 -9.84 -1.54 13.14
N THR A 54 -8.84 -2.04 13.87
CA THR A 54 -8.35 -3.43 13.69
C THR A 54 -9.41 -4.46 14.08
N PHE A 55 -10.20 -4.18 15.12
CA PHE A 55 -11.34 -5.03 15.51
C PHE A 55 -12.36 -5.11 14.39
N VAL A 56 -12.81 -3.97 13.85
CA VAL A 56 -13.75 -3.90 12.73
C VAL A 56 -13.22 -4.66 11.51
N MET A 57 -11.93 -4.51 11.20
CA MET A 57 -11.31 -5.22 10.08
C MET A 57 -11.34 -6.74 10.28
N VAL A 58 -10.96 -7.24 11.46
CA VAL A 58 -10.99 -8.67 11.78
C VAL A 58 -12.41 -9.24 11.69
N GLU A 59 -13.39 -8.56 12.29
CA GLU A 59 -14.78 -8.97 12.25
C GLU A 59 -15.35 -8.95 10.82
N ARG A 60 -15.00 -7.95 10.01
CA ARG A 60 -15.38 -7.88 8.60
C ARG A 60 -14.81 -9.03 7.76
N ILE A 61 -13.54 -9.39 7.98
CA ILE A 61 -12.92 -10.53 7.30
C ILE A 61 -13.61 -11.82 7.74
N LEU A 62 -13.83 -12.00 9.04
CA LEU A 62 -14.50 -13.17 9.58
C LEU A 62 -15.92 -13.31 9.00
N ASP A 63 -16.69 -12.22 8.95
CA ASP A 63 -18.02 -12.22 8.33
C ASP A 63 -17.99 -12.71 6.89
N LYS A 64 -17.00 -12.27 6.10
CA LYS A 64 -16.83 -12.74 4.71
C LYS A 64 -16.51 -14.23 4.64
N LEU A 65 -15.63 -14.74 5.51
CA LEU A 65 -15.34 -16.17 5.59
C LEU A 65 -16.60 -16.98 5.96
N LEU A 66 -17.38 -16.54 6.95
CA LEU A 66 -18.63 -17.20 7.33
C LEU A 66 -19.69 -17.21 6.23
N ARG A 67 -19.55 -16.33 5.24
CA ARG A 67 -20.40 -16.29 4.04
C ARG A 67 -19.77 -17.01 2.83
N GLY A 68 -18.71 -17.76 3.05
CA GLY A 68 -18.08 -18.59 2.01
C GLY A 68 -17.09 -17.87 1.10
N VAL A 69 -16.69 -16.62 1.40
CA VAL A 69 -15.63 -15.94 0.66
C VAL A 69 -14.29 -16.48 1.15
N PRO A 70 -13.46 -17.11 0.30
CA PRO A 70 -12.18 -17.66 0.73
C PRO A 70 -11.16 -16.55 1.00
N ILE A 71 -10.28 -16.77 1.98
CA ILE A 71 -9.25 -15.80 2.37
C ILE A 71 -8.30 -15.46 1.21
N ASP A 72 -8.03 -16.41 0.32
CA ASP A 72 -7.16 -16.24 -0.85
C ASP A 72 -7.74 -15.26 -1.89
N SER A 73 -9.05 -14.99 -1.84
CA SER A 73 -9.70 -14.00 -2.70
C SER A 73 -9.65 -12.58 -2.12
N LEU A 74 -9.09 -12.41 -0.92
CA LEU A 74 -9.01 -11.14 -0.23
C LEU A 74 -7.58 -10.59 -0.27
N PHE A 75 -7.44 -9.32 -0.63
CA PHE A 75 -6.22 -8.57 -0.43
C PHE A 75 -6.36 -7.68 0.81
N ILE A 76 -5.50 -7.87 1.80
CA ILE A 76 -5.56 -7.17 3.07
C ILE A 76 -4.22 -6.48 3.33
N SER A 77 -4.22 -5.16 3.27
CA SER A 77 -3.00 -4.36 3.46
C SER A 77 -2.97 -3.66 4.80
N THR A 78 -1.80 -3.68 5.43
CA THR A 78 -1.49 -2.92 6.65
C THR A 78 -0.26 -2.04 6.41
N PHE A 79 -0.06 -1.05 7.28
CA PHE A 79 1.08 -0.14 7.13
C PHE A 79 2.42 -0.77 7.55
N THR A 80 2.42 -1.71 8.49
CA THR A 80 3.63 -2.36 9.00
C THR A 80 3.52 -3.87 8.97
N VAL A 81 4.66 -4.56 8.82
CA VAL A 81 4.75 -6.02 8.89
C VAL A 81 4.23 -6.54 10.23
N LYS A 82 4.55 -5.83 11.33
CA LYS A 82 4.07 -6.18 12.68
C LYS A 82 2.54 -6.16 12.75
N ALA A 83 1.90 -5.11 12.22
CA ALA A 83 0.44 -5.01 12.21
C ALA A 83 -0.21 -6.12 11.36
N ALA A 84 0.43 -6.55 10.27
CA ALA A 84 -0.03 -7.69 9.49
C ALA A 84 0.05 -9.00 10.28
N GLY A 85 1.13 -9.23 11.02
CA GLY A 85 1.27 -10.38 11.91
C GLY A 85 0.19 -10.41 13.00
N GLU A 86 0.01 -9.30 13.72
CA GLU A 86 -1.04 -9.18 14.75
C GLU A 86 -2.45 -9.39 14.18
N LEU A 87 -2.70 -8.95 12.94
CA LEU A 87 -3.97 -9.18 12.26
C LEU A 87 -4.20 -10.67 11.98
N LYS A 88 -3.17 -11.38 11.46
CA LYS A 88 -3.23 -12.82 11.22
C LYS A 88 -3.53 -13.59 12.50
N GLU A 89 -2.81 -13.34 13.58
CA GLU A 89 -3.02 -13.97 14.88
C GLU A 89 -4.45 -13.79 15.41
N ARG A 90 -4.96 -12.56 15.33
CA ARG A 90 -6.35 -12.25 15.74
C ARG A 90 -7.37 -12.96 14.88
N LEU A 91 -7.15 -13.02 13.58
CA LEU A 91 -8.04 -13.71 12.65
C LEU A 91 -8.03 -15.22 12.87
N GLU A 92 -6.86 -15.83 13.06
CA GLU A 92 -6.73 -17.25 13.40
C GLU A 92 -7.50 -17.59 14.69
N LYS A 93 -7.36 -16.76 15.71
CA LYS A 93 -8.11 -16.93 16.96
C LYS A 93 -9.60 -16.89 16.73
N LYS A 94 -10.10 -15.93 15.94
CA LYS A 94 -11.52 -15.77 15.63
C LYS A 94 -12.07 -16.92 14.79
N ILE A 95 -11.31 -17.42 13.82
CA ILE A 95 -11.70 -18.60 13.04
C ILE A 95 -11.79 -19.83 13.94
N ASN A 96 -10.83 -20.02 14.87
CA ASN A 96 -10.86 -21.12 15.82
C ASN A 96 -12.05 -21.04 16.79
N GLU A 97 -12.43 -19.84 17.24
CA GLU A 97 -13.65 -19.61 18.03
C GLU A 97 -14.90 -20.00 17.23
N SER A 98 -14.96 -19.59 15.96
CA SER A 98 -16.08 -19.91 15.06
C SER A 98 -16.16 -21.39 14.71
N LEU A 99 -15.03 -22.09 14.58
CA LEU A 99 -14.97 -23.55 14.38
C LEU A 99 -15.63 -24.31 15.52
N LYS A 100 -15.41 -23.86 16.77
CA LYS A 100 -16.00 -24.51 17.95
C LYS A 100 -17.51 -24.36 18.02
N SER A 101 -18.06 -23.27 17.48
CA SER A 101 -19.48 -22.96 17.48
C SER A 101 -20.19 -23.31 16.16
N ALA A 102 -19.45 -23.79 15.15
CA ALA A 102 -20.03 -24.16 13.87
C ALA A 102 -20.89 -25.44 13.99
N GLU A 103 -22.12 -25.37 13.51
CA GLU A 103 -23.08 -26.50 13.54
C GLU A 103 -22.95 -27.40 12.30
N SER A 104 -22.58 -26.82 11.16
CA SER A 104 -22.44 -27.53 9.90
C SER A 104 -21.02 -28.06 9.69
N ASP A 105 -20.90 -29.32 9.31
CA ASP A 105 -19.62 -29.94 8.97
C ASP A 105 -18.99 -29.30 7.72
N ASP A 106 -19.77 -28.87 6.77
CA ASP A 106 -19.31 -28.12 5.59
C ASP A 106 -18.61 -26.81 6.00
N LEU A 107 -19.21 -26.08 6.95
CA LEU A 107 -18.63 -24.84 7.46
C LEU A 107 -17.34 -25.11 8.25
N LYS A 108 -17.31 -26.16 9.06
CA LYS A 108 -16.11 -26.58 9.77
C LYS A 108 -14.98 -26.93 8.82
N GLN A 109 -15.26 -27.69 7.78
CA GLN A 109 -14.28 -28.06 6.76
C GLN A 109 -13.75 -26.81 6.04
N PHE A 110 -14.63 -25.91 5.64
CA PHE A 110 -14.25 -24.65 4.99
C PHE A 110 -13.36 -23.80 5.90
N LEU A 111 -13.77 -23.53 7.16
CA LEU A 111 -13.00 -22.73 8.11
C LEU A 111 -11.64 -23.36 8.44
N THR A 112 -11.57 -24.69 8.52
CA THR A 112 -10.30 -25.40 8.71
C THR A 112 -9.36 -25.16 7.53
N GLN A 113 -9.88 -25.17 6.31
CA GLN A 113 -9.10 -24.84 5.12
C GLN A 113 -8.63 -23.39 5.16
N GLN A 114 -9.48 -22.44 5.62
CA GLN A 114 -9.08 -21.03 5.74
C GLN A 114 -7.92 -20.83 6.73
N LEU A 115 -7.86 -21.60 7.82
CA LEU A 115 -6.72 -21.55 8.75
C LEU A 115 -5.40 -21.97 8.11
N VAL A 116 -5.42 -22.91 7.19
CA VAL A 116 -4.23 -23.29 6.41
C VAL A 116 -3.87 -22.19 5.41
N SER A 117 -4.86 -21.71 4.68
CA SER A 117 -4.67 -20.69 3.63
C SER A 117 -4.22 -19.33 4.17
N ILE A 118 -4.50 -19.00 5.43
CA ILE A 118 -4.14 -17.70 6.02
C ILE A 118 -2.62 -17.43 5.98
N GLN A 119 -1.81 -18.48 6.00
CA GLN A 119 -0.35 -18.34 5.96
C GLN A 119 0.16 -17.85 4.60
N THR A 120 -0.53 -18.22 3.53
CA THR A 120 -0.18 -17.88 2.13
C THR A 120 -1.03 -16.73 1.57
N ALA A 121 -2.10 -16.36 2.28
CA ALA A 121 -3.01 -15.28 1.88
C ALA A 121 -2.29 -13.92 1.79
N ASP A 122 -2.80 -13.06 0.92
CA ASP A 122 -2.27 -11.71 0.69
C ASP A 122 -2.61 -10.75 1.84
N ILE A 123 -2.05 -11.06 3.02
CA ILE A 123 -2.14 -10.24 4.23
C ILE A 123 -0.73 -9.71 4.55
N GLY A 124 -0.48 -8.45 4.27
CA GLY A 124 0.86 -7.87 4.42
C GLY A 124 0.91 -6.38 4.21
N THR A 125 2.10 -5.84 3.99
CA THR A 125 2.25 -4.46 3.55
C THR A 125 2.07 -4.34 2.04
N MET A 126 1.74 -3.14 1.55
CA MET A 126 1.65 -2.88 0.12
C MET A 126 2.97 -3.21 -0.59
N ASP A 127 4.11 -2.89 0.03
CA ASP A 127 5.44 -3.19 -0.53
C ASP A 127 5.67 -4.69 -0.67
N ALA A 128 5.29 -5.49 0.34
CA ALA A 128 5.41 -6.95 0.29
C ALA A 128 4.55 -7.54 -0.84
N PHE A 129 3.34 -7.04 -1.03
CA PHE A 129 2.47 -7.44 -2.12
C PHE A 129 3.05 -7.05 -3.48
N THR A 130 3.52 -5.81 -3.62
CA THR A 130 4.16 -5.33 -4.86
C THR A 130 5.38 -6.19 -5.20
N GLN A 131 6.21 -6.52 -4.21
CA GLN A 131 7.36 -7.41 -4.40
C GLN A 131 6.94 -8.80 -4.87
N LYS A 132 5.86 -9.36 -4.31
CA LYS A 132 5.28 -10.64 -4.76
C LYS A 132 4.88 -10.57 -6.24
N ILE A 133 4.20 -9.51 -6.66
CA ILE A 133 3.81 -9.29 -8.06
C ILE A 133 5.05 -9.19 -8.96
N VAL A 134 6.06 -8.41 -8.57
CA VAL A 134 7.30 -8.28 -9.37
C VAL A 134 8.03 -9.60 -9.45
N ASN A 135 8.12 -10.39 -8.38
CA ASN A 135 8.73 -11.72 -8.40
C ASN A 135 7.99 -12.67 -9.36
N GLN A 136 6.66 -12.57 -9.42
CA GLN A 136 5.83 -13.46 -10.24
C GLN A 136 5.78 -13.04 -11.71
N TYR A 137 5.73 -11.76 -12.01
CA TYR A 137 5.47 -11.22 -13.35
C TYR A 137 6.58 -10.34 -13.92
N GLY A 138 7.63 -10.03 -13.15
CA GLY A 138 8.71 -9.12 -13.57
C GLY A 138 9.43 -9.55 -14.85
N TYR A 139 9.42 -10.85 -15.15
CA TYR A 139 10.01 -11.37 -16.40
C TYR A 139 9.35 -10.77 -17.65
N THR A 140 8.08 -10.37 -17.58
CA THR A 140 7.37 -9.72 -18.69
C THR A 140 7.96 -8.34 -19.03
N LEU A 141 8.65 -7.72 -18.07
CA LEU A 141 9.32 -6.43 -18.20
C LEU A 141 10.85 -6.56 -18.31
N GLY A 142 11.37 -7.79 -18.49
CA GLY A 142 12.80 -8.05 -18.54
C GLY A 142 13.51 -7.95 -17.18
N ILE A 143 12.77 -7.94 -16.08
CA ILE A 143 13.35 -7.94 -14.73
C ILE A 143 13.82 -9.36 -14.42
N SER A 144 15.09 -9.49 -14.01
CA SER A 144 15.62 -10.79 -13.59
C SER A 144 14.82 -11.35 -12.40
N PRO A 145 14.49 -12.65 -12.38
CA PRO A 145 13.84 -13.26 -11.21
C PRO A 145 14.74 -13.24 -9.96
N ILE A 146 16.05 -13.09 -10.14
CA ILE A 146 17.00 -12.90 -9.05
C ILE A 146 17.36 -11.42 -8.99
N PHE A 147 16.45 -10.59 -8.48
CA PHE A 147 16.73 -9.19 -8.20
C PHE A 147 16.80 -8.94 -6.69
N ARG A 148 17.57 -7.96 -6.33
CA ARG A 148 17.72 -7.49 -4.96
C ARG A 148 17.16 -6.08 -4.83
N ILE A 149 16.37 -5.82 -3.82
CA ILE A 149 15.95 -4.46 -3.49
C ILE A 149 17.11 -3.75 -2.83
N LEU A 150 17.53 -2.65 -3.43
CA LEU A 150 18.62 -1.83 -2.94
C LEU A 150 18.13 -0.95 -1.77
N GLN A 151 18.30 -1.45 -0.54
CA GLN A 151 17.85 -0.76 0.69
C GLN A 151 18.94 0.13 1.30
N ASP A 152 20.22 -0.19 1.07
CA ASP A 152 21.34 0.58 1.62
C ASP A 152 21.42 1.94 0.92
N LYS A 153 21.22 2.99 1.72
CA LYS A 153 21.28 4.37 1.25
C LYS A 153 22.67 4.77 0.74
N ASN A 154 23.74 4.26 1.37
CA ASN A 154 25.09 4.57 0.94
C ASN A 154 25.37 3.97 -0.44
N GLU A 155 24.95 2.73 -0.67
CA GLU A 155 25.07 2.08 -1.98
C GLU A 155 24.24 2.82 -3.05
N GLN A 156 23.02 3.25 -2.72
CA GLN A 156 22.22 4.10 -3.61
C GLN A 156 22.92 5.42 -3.94
N ASP A 157 23.53 6.05 -2.95
CA ASP A 157 24.22 7.33 -3.13
C ASP A 157 25.51 7.17 -3.95
N VAL A 158 26.25 6.07 -3.80
CA VAL A 158 27.40 5.74 -4.66
C VAL A 158 26.97 5.65 -6.12
N ILE A 159 25.96 4.83 -6.43
CA ILE A 159 25.47 4.67 -7.80
C ILE A 159 24.97 6.00 -8.38
N LYS A 160 24.20 6.78 -7.61
CA LYS A 160 23.73 8.10 -8.05
C LYS A 160 24.87 9.06 -8.35
N ASN A 161 25.92 9.06 -7.51
CA ASN A 161 27.08 9.93 -7.70
C ASN A 161 27.90 9.53 -8.93
N GLU A 162 28.08 8.25 -9.20
CA GLU A 162 28.76 7.75 -10.41
C GLU A 162 27.99 8.19 -11.67
N VAL A 163 26.69 7.86 -11.74
CA VAL A 163 25.85 8.27 -12.89
C VAL A 163 25.83 9.79 -13.07
N TYR A 164 25.76 10.55 -11.97
CA TYR A 164 25.80 12.00 -12.03
C TYR A 164 27.14 12.51 -12.56
N ALA A 165 28.27 11.94 -12.14
CA ALA A 165 29.60 12.35 -12.58
C ALA A 165 29.80 12.11 -14.08
N ASP A 166 29.35 10.97 -14.58
CA ASP A 166 29.44 10.63 -16.01
C ASP A 166 28.59 11.60 -16.84
N LEU A 167 27.31 11.77 -16.48
CA LEU A 167 26.43 12.70 -17.17
C LEU A 167 26.93 14.15 -17.09
N PHE A 168 27.43 14.57 -15.94
CA PHE A 168 27.97 15.92 -15.77
C PHE A 168 29.18 16.16 -16.69
N SER A 169 30.09 15.18 -16.79
CA SER A 169 31.24 15.23 -17.69
C SER A 169 30.78 15.33 -19.16
N ASP A 170 29.84 14.51 -19.57
CA ASP A 170 29.30 14.51 -20.95
C ASP A 170 28.68 15.86 -21.30
N TYR A 171 27.89 16.45 -20.40
CA TYR A 171 27.30 17.77 -20.63
C TYR A 171 28.31 18.91 -20.61
N MET A 172 29.39 18.79 -19.83
CA MET A 172 30.48 19.78 -19.78
C MET A 172 31.32 19.83 -21.08
N THR A 173 31.39 18.70 -21.81
CA THR A 173 32.17 18.58 -23.04
C THR A 173 31.34 18.49 -24.31
N GLY A 174 30.01 18.33 -24.17
CA GLY A 174 29.08 18.16 -25.30
C GLY A 174 28.78 19.45 -26.08
N LYS A 175 27.95 19.32 -27.12
CA LYS A 175 27.56 20.41 -28.01
C LYS A 175 26.95 21.63 -27.30
N ASN A 176 26.31 21.44 -26.15
CA ASN A 176 25.64 22.46 -25.37
C ASN A 176 26.43 22.89 -24.12
N ALA A 177 27.72 22.61 -24.07
CA ALA A 177 28.57 22.84 -22.89
C ALA A 177 28.50 24.28 -22.37
N ALA A 178 28.53 25.28 -23.25
CA ALA A 178 28.46 26.70 -22.86
C ALA A 178 27.16 27.03 -22.09
N SER A 179 26.02 26.56 -22.58
CA SER A 179 24.71 26.76 -21.94
C SER A 179 24.62 25.98 -20.62
N PHE A 180 25.16 24.76 -20.58
CA PHE A 180 25.22 23.95 -19.38
C PHE A 180 26.08 24.58 -18.28
N ILE A 181 27.27 25.08 -18.64
CA ILE A 181 28.15 25.79 -17.70
C ILE A 181 27.47 27.02 -17.12
N LYS A 182 26.75 27.79 -17.97
CA LYS A 182 25.96 28.95 -17.49
C LYS A 182 24.87 28.52 -16.49
N LEU A 183 24.16 27.44 -16.79
CA LEU A 183 23.13 26.86 -15.91
C LEU A 183 23.76 26.46 -14.57
N VAL A 184 24.85 25.69 -14.56
CA VAL A 184 25.53 25.28 -13.33
C VAL A 184 25.97 26.46 -12.49
N LYS A 185 26.53 27.50 -13.13
CA LYS A 185 26.96 28.75 -12.45
C LYS A 185 25.78 29.48 -11.79
N ASN A 186 24.61 29.50 -12.41
CA ASN A 186 23.42 30.13 -11.84
C ASN A 186 23.00 29.46 -10.51
N PHE A 187 23.17 28.15 -10.38
CA PHE A 187 22.88 27.42 -9.14
C PHE A 187 24.01 27.47 -8.11
N SER A 188 25.25 27.58 -8.57
CA SER A 188 26.42 27.59 -7.70
C SER A 188 26.70 28.97 -7.08
N GLY A 189 26.16 30.04 -7.66
CA GLY A 189 26.40 31.41 -7.24
C GLY A 189 27.91 31.70 -7.20
N ASN A 190 28.42 32.23 -6.08
CA ASN A 190 29.84 32.52 -5.88
C ASN A 190 30.68 31.31 -5.44
N ARG A 191 30.09 30.10 -5.34
CA ARG A 191 30.82 28.89 -4.98
C ARG A 191 31.55 28.30 -6.18
N LYS A 192 32.74 27.76 -5.95
CA LYS A 192 33.56 27.12 -7.00
C LYS A 192 33.17 25.68 -7.29
N ASP A 193 32.18 25.14 -6.55
CA ASP A 193 31.72 23.76 -6.69
C ASP A 193 30.33 23.68 -7.34
N SER A 194 29.99 22.52 -7.88
CA SER A 194 28.67 22.20 -8.47
C SER A 194 27.71 21.54 -7.48
N LYS A 195 28.01 21.57 -6.17
CA LYS A 195 27.24 20.83 -5.15
C LYS A 195 25.77 21.27 -5.12
N ALA A 196 25.52 22.58 -5.14
CA ALA A 196 24.13 23.10 -5.11
C ALA A 196 23.33 22.68 -6.34
N PHE A 197 23.96 22.65 -7.52
CA PHE A 197 23.35 22.15 -8.74
C PHE A 197 23.04 20.66 -8.64
N ARG A 198 23.97 19.83 -8.16
CA ARG A 198 23.75 18.39 -7.95
C ARG A 198 22.60 18.12 -6.98
N GLU A 199 22.56 18.82 -5.87
CA GLU A 199 21.46 18.70 -4.89
C GLU A 199 20.10 19.04 -5.51
N MET A 200 20.04 20.04 -6.38
CA MET A 200 18.81 20.39 -7.09
C MET A 200 18.42 19.28 -8.07
N VAL A 201 19.35 18.76 -8.86
CA VAL A 201 19.12 17.64 -9.77
C VAL A 201 18.54 16.43 -9.01
N TYR A 202 19.13 16.08 -7.86
CA TYR A 202 18.66 14.98 -7.04
C TYR A 202 17.26 15.21 -6.45
N LYS A 203 16.93 16.44 -6.06
CA LYS A 203 15.58 16.79 -5.60
C LYS A 203 14.55 16.63 -6.71
N VAL A 204 14.84 17.15 -7.91
CA VAL A 204 13.95 17.02 -9.07
C VAL A 204 13.78 15.56 -9.45
N TYR A 205 14.87 14.79 -9.50
CA TYR A 205 14.83 13.36 -9.75
C TYR A 205 13.95 12.62 -8.72
N ALA A 206 14.21 12.83 -7.43
CA ALA A 206 13.45 12.17 -6.38
C ALA A 206 11.94 12.51 -6.44
N PHE A 207 11.60 13.76 -6.73
CA PHE A 207 10.22 14.18 -6.90
C PHE A 207 9.59 13.52 -8.14
N SER A 208 10.30 13.45 -9.25
CA SER A 208 9.79 12.81 -10.47
C SER A 208 9.44 11.33 -10.26
N GLN A 209 10.20 10.63 -9.41
CA GLN A 209 9.95 9.20 -9.10
C GLN A 209 8.67 8.97 -8.28
N SER A 210 8.11 10.02 -7.66
CA SER A 210 6.82 9.93 -6.96
C SER A 210 5.60 10.08 -7.88
N THR A 211 5.82 10.30 -9.18
CA THR A 211 4.76 10.45 -10.18
C THR A 211 4.52 9.13 -10.94
N ASP A 212 3.36 9.01 -11.55
CA ASP A 212 2.98 7.84 -12.37
C ASP A 212 3.87 7.64 -13.59
N ASN A 213 4.41 8.75 -14.13
CA ASN A 213 5.31 8.75 -15.28
C ASN A 213 6.37 9.86 -15.15
N PRO A 214 7.53 9.56 -14.54
CA PRO A 214 8.61 10.53 -14.31
C PRO A 214 9.05 11.29 -15.56
N LYS A 215 9.20 10.59 -16.67
CA LYS A 215 9.63 11.19 -17.95
C LYS A 215 8.60 12.19 -18.49
N ARG A 216 7.34 11.81 -18.50
CA ARG A 216 6.23 12.68 -18.92
C ARG A 216 6.11 13.88 -18.01
N TRP A 217 6.24 13.68 -16.68
CA TRP A 217 6.18 14.77 -15.72
C TRP A 217 7.27 15.80 -15.98
N MET A 218 8.52 15.40 -16.16
CA MET A 218 9.62 16.31 -16.47
C MET A 218 9.38 17.09 -17.77
N GLN A 219 8.87 16.43 -18.82
CA GLN A 219 8.66 17.05 -20.13
C GLN A 219 7.45 18.00 -20.20
N THR A 220 6.41 17.74 -19.44
CA THR A 220 5.12 18.45 -19.59
C THR A 220 4.80 19.34 -18.40
N VAL A 221 4.92 18.88 -17.19
CA VAL A 221 4.50 19.60 -16.00
C VAL A 221 5.59 20.54 -15.50
N PHE A 222 6.82 20.02 -15.38
CA PHE A 222 7.95 20.80 -14.90
C PHE A 222 8.30 21.95 -15.86
N LEU A 223 8.36 21.69 -17.15
CA LEU A 223 8.66 22.73 -18.16
C LEU A 223 7.54 23.76 -18.30
N LYS A 224 6.28 23.35 -18.22
CA LYS A 224 5.14 24.30 -18.24
C LYS A 224 5.11 25.20 -17.01
N GLY A 225 5.42 24.65 -15.84
CA GLY A 225 5.54 25.43 -14.61
C GLY A 225 6.67 26.47 -14.68
N ALA A 226 7.79 26.14 -15.32
CA ALA A 226 8.89 27.08 -15.54
C ALA A 226 8.55 28.21 -16.53
N GLN A 227 7.73 27.95 -17.54
CA GLN A 227 7.29 28.95 -18.50
C GLN A 227 6.35 30.01 -17.88
N THR A 228 5.50 29.63 -16.93
CA THR A 228 4.58 30.55 -16.23
C THR A 228 5.30 31.56 -15.31
N TYR A 229 6.54 31.29 -14.91
CA TYR A 229 7.35 32.20 -14.07
C TYR A 229 8.22 33.17 -14.89
N THR A 230 8.29 33.02 -16.22
CA THR A 230 9.04 33.94 -17.09
C THR A 230 8.18 35.04 -17.68
N ASP A 231 6.86 35.02 -17.43
CA ASP A 231 5.89 36.02 -17.91
C ASP A 231 5.53 37.08 -16.84
N PHE A 232 6.38 37.19 -15.76
CA PHE A 232 6.28 38.25 -14.76
C PHE A 232 7.53 39.15 -14.74
#